data_c0ad5a68f6397db54cfe4342298dfe4b
#
_entry.id   c0ad5a68f6397db54cfe4342298dfe4b
#
_cell.length_a   1.000
_cell.length_b   1.000
_cell.length_c   1.000
_cell.angle_alpha   90.00
_cell.angle_beta   90.00
_cell.angle_gamma   90.00
#
_symmetry.space_group_name_H-M   'P 1'
#
loop_
_entity.id
_entity.type
_entity.pdbx_description
1 polymer ?
#
loop_
_entity_poly.entity_id
_entity_poly.type
_entity_poly.pdbx_seq_one_letter_code
_entity_poly.pdbx_strand_id
1 'polypeptide(L)'
;MNLKRENELYRIPLYFSGKRILTSQSLFYVLAIFFFIFVQCSPQYSILGNVFVRKGFAPEKKVRHVIFPVRIRSAWLLKSQNVEQKKFFESRSYEKLELAILGYGGKIQEKYKLEKLYRSEIESENLFNEEKGIQIAKQLDGDVAVFTEITDYGIASGNSVLEVTIKAIEVDKGEIVWKAIYSGKALGLQDNIDLSILESEIFEHLTEKLKNKTE
;
A
#
# COMPACT_ATOMS: atom_id res chain seq x y z
N MET A 1 5.22 -76.10 -31.42
CA MET A 1 3.83 -75.56 -31.26
C MET A 1 3.92 -74.07 -31.37
N ASN A 2 3.71 -73.60 -32.62
CA ASN A 2 3.87 -72.16 -32.95
C ASN A 2 2.56 -71.44 -32.81
N LEU A 3 2.54 -70.35 -32.03
CA LEU A 3 1.44 -69.39 -32.04
C LEU A 3 2.03 -68.01 -32.39
N LYS A 4 1.94 -67.67 -33.66
CA LYS A 4 2.06 -66.33 -34.19
C LYS A 4 0.83 -65.53 -33.71
N ARG A 5 1.03 -64.45 -32.97
CA ARG A 5 0.05 -63.38 -32.78
C ARG A 5 0.39 -62.25 -33.73
N GLU A 6 -0.44 -62.09 -34.72
CA GLU A 6 -0.46 -60.92 -35.59
C GLU A 6 -1.03 -59.73 -34.80
N ASN A 7 -0.22 -58.69 -34.63
CA ASN A 7 -0.67 -57.40 -34.16
C ASN A 7 -1.18 -56.57 -35.35
N GLU A 8 -2.47 -56.54 -35.53
CA GLU A 8 -3.10 -55.58 -36.43
C GLU A 8 -3.08 -54.18 -35.77
N LEU A 9 -2.19 -53.34 -36.27
CA LEU A 9 -2.19 -51.92 -35.98
C LEU A 9 -3.34 -51.25 -36.74
N TYR A 10 -4.39 -50.89 -36.00
CA TYR A 10 -5.43 -49.99 -36.51
C TYR A 10 -4.83 -48.63 -36.78
N ARG A 11 -4.54 -48.33 -38.04
CA ARG A 11 -4.26 -46.97 -38.51
C ARG A 11 -5.59 -46.23 -38.61
N ILE A 12 -5.81 -45.28 -37.64
CA ILE A 12 -6.88 -44.29 -37.75
C ILE A 12 -6.40 -43.22 -38.73
N PRO A 13 -7.04 -43.00 -39.86
CA PRO A 13 -6.67 -41.91 -40.75
C PRO A 13 -7.19 -40.61 -40.14
N LEU A 14 -6.28 -39.78 -39.60
CA LEU A 14 -6.57 -38.43 -39.29
C LEU A 14 -6.73 -37.61 -40.58
N TYR A 15 -7.95 -37.57 -41.07
CA TYR A 15 -8.35 -36.62 -42.12
C TYR A 15 -8.49 -35.23 -41.54
N PHE A 16 -7.38 -34.48 -41.42
CA PHE A 16 -7.39 -33.04 -41.27
C PHE A 16 -7.40 -32.39 -42.66
N SER A 17 -8.54 -32.45 -43.34
CA SER A 17 -8.80 -31.62 -44.50
C SER A 17 -9.87 -30.62 -44.13
N GLY A 18 -9.44 -29.43 -43.83
CA GLY A 18 -10.31 -28.30 -43.59
C GLY A 18 -9.51 -27.04 -43.33
N LYS A 19 -8.86 -26.49 -44.35
CA LYS A 19 -8.50 -25.05 -44.36
C LYS A 19 -9.77 -24.23 -44.22
N ARG A 20 -10.31 -24.13 -42.99
CA ARG A 20 -11.27 -23.06 -42.67
C ARG A 20 -10.47 -21.76 -42.64
N ILE A 21 -10.53 -21.03 -43.73
CA ILE A 21 -10.13 -19.64 -43.78
C ILE A 21 -11.01 -18.96 -42.73
N LEU A 22 -10.41 -18.63 -41.58
CA LEU A 22 -11.05 -17.77 -40.60
C LEU A 22 -11.42 -16.50 -41.34
N THR A 23 -12.70 -16.30 -41.60
CA THR A 23 -13.19 -15.06 -42.20
C THR A 23 -12.83 -13.91 -41.30
N SER A 24 -12.57 -12.74 -41.85
CA SER A 24 -12.17 -11.55 -41.07
C SER A 24 -13.14 -11.26 -39.92
N GLN A 25 -14.41 -11.66 -40.08
CA GLN A 25 -15.43 -11.58 -39.03
C GLN A 25 -15.17 -12.52 -37.84
N SER A 26 -14.76 -13.77 -38.09
CA SER A 26 -14.46 -14.70 -36.96
C SER A 26 -13.20 -14.29 -36.19
N LEU A 27 -12.22 -13.71 -36.87
CA LEU A 27 -11.04 -13.15 -36.22
C LEU A 27 -11.41 -11.92 -35.33
N PHE A 28 -12.34 -11.09 -35.83
CA PHE A 28 -12.83 -9.94 -35.08
C PHE A 28 -13.59 -10.37 -33.82
N TYR A 29 -14.42 -11.38 -33.86
CA TYR A 29 -15.12 -11.91 -32.69
C TYR A 29 -14.14 -12.53 -31.68
N VAL A 30 -13.14 -13.25 -32.11
CA VAL A 30 -12.11 -13.81 -31.23
C VAL A 30 -11.32 -12.69 -30.55
N LEU A 31 -10.91 -11.66 -31.29
CA LEU A 31 -10.23 -10.48 -30.73
C LEU A 31 -11.13 -9.69 -29.77
N ALA A 32 -12.41 -9.50 -30.09
CA ALA A 32 -13.37 -8.84 -29.23
C ALA A 32 -13.59 -9.63 -27.91
N ILE A 33 -13.73 -10.95 -27.98
CA ILE A 33 -13.85 -11.80 -26.79
C ILE A 33 -12.56 -11.73 -25.94
N PHE A 34 -11.38 -11.78 -26.57
CA PHE A 34 -10.11 -11.58 -25.88
C PHE A 34 -10.04 -10.22 -25.20
N PHE A 35 -10.42 -9.15 -25.89
CA PHE A 35 -10.44 -7.81 -25.34
C PHE A 35 -11.41 -7.70 -24.15
N PHE A 36 -12.60 -8.28 -24.25
CA PHE A 36 -13.57 -8.33 -23.15
C PHE A 36 -13.05 -9.10 -21.92
N ILE A 37 -12.34 -10.21 -22.12
CA ILE A 37 -11.75 -10.99 -21.02
C ILE A 37 -10.64 -10.18 -20.34
N PHE A 38 -9.80 -9.45 -21.08
CA PHE A 38 -8.73 -8.63 -20.51
C PHE A 38 -9.26 -7.39 -19.79
N VAL A 39 -10.33 -6.78 -20.26
CA VAL A 39 -10.93 -5.60 -19.60
C VAL A 39 -11.61 -5.95 -18.27
N GLN A 40 -12.10 -7.18 -18.11
CA GLN A 40 -12.72 -7.63 -16.86
C GLN A 40 -11.72 -8.09 -15.79
N CYS A 41 -10.45 -8.25 -16.13
CA CYS A 41 -9.39 -8.65 -15.19
C CYS A 41 -8.66 -7.48 -14.53
N SER A 42 -9.14 -6.24 -14.66
CA SER A 42 -8.57 -5.12 -13.93
C SER A 42 -8.89 -5.28 -12.43
N PRO A 43 -7.91 -5.29 -11.53
CA PRO A 43 -8.16 -5.36 -10.11
C PRO A 43 -9.05 -4.17 -9.71
N GLN A 44 -10.13 -4.46 -8.99
CA GLN A 44 -11.01 -3.41 -8.49
C GLN A 44 -10.48 -2.95 -7.13
N TYR A 45 -10.06 -1.68 -7.06
CA TYR A 45 -9.67 -1.04 -5.82
C TYR A 45 -10.84 -0.22 -5.27
N SER A 46 -10.98 -0.25 -3.97
CA SER A 46 -11.89 0.64 -3.24
C SER A 46 -11.12 1.27 -2.10
N ILE A 47 -10.98 2.59 -2.12
CA ILE A 47 -10.35 3.36 -1.05
C ILE A 47 -11.39 4.28 -0.47
N LEU A 48 -11.62 4.12 0.82
CA LEU A 48 -12.44 5.00 1.64
C LEU A 48 -11.53 5.73 2.60
N GLY A 49 -11.55 7.06 2.59
CA GLY A 49 -10.70 7.80 3.49
C GLY A 49 -11.13 9.24 3.66
N ASN A 50 -10.72 9.80 4.77
CA ASN A 50 -10.96 11.20 5.09
C ASN A 50 -9.71 11.83 5.70
N VAL A 51 -9.46 13.09 5.31
CA VAL A 51 -8.39 13.91 5.85
C VAL A 51 -9.03 15.12 6.55
N PHE A 52 -8.80 15.20 7.83
CA PHE A 52 -9.12 16.39 8.62
C PHE A 52 -7.90 17.29 8.70
N VAL A 53 -8.08 18.57 8.40
CA VAL A 53 -7.04 19.60 8.57
C VAL A 53 -7.61 20.69 9.45
N ARG A 54 -6.87 21.08 10.50
CA ARG A 54 -7.25 22.15 11.42
C ARG A 54 -7.33 23.48 10.66
N LYS A 55 -8.41 24.24 10.89
CA LYS A 55 -8.58 25.55 10.28
C LYS A 55 -7.40 26.47 10.64
N GLY A 56 -6.80 27.09 9.63
CA GLY A 56 -5.65 27.97 9.78
C GLY A 56 -4.28 27.27 9.86
N PHE A 57 -4.24 25.96 9.77
CA PHE A 57 -2.99 25.24 9.54
C PHE A 57 -2.62 25.31 8.07
N ALA A 58 -1.47 25.91 7.78
CA ALA A 58 -0.93 26.01 6.41
C ALA A 58 0.38 25.22 6.35
N PRO A 59 0.35 23.95 5.91
CA PRO A 59 1.52 23.07 5.89
C PRO A 59 2.63 23.56 4.96
N GLU A 60 2.30 24.41 3.98
CA GLU A 60 3.23 24.97 2.99
C GLU A 60 4.28 25.92 3.58
N LYS A 61 4.05 26.47 4.78
CA LYS A 61 4.93 27.46 5.38
C LYS A 61 6.11 26.82 6.10
N LYS A 62 6.98 26.11 5.36
CA LYS A 62 8.29 25.63 5.87
C LYS A 62 8.21 24.77 7.14
N VAL A 63 7.06 24.19 7.44
CA VAL A 63 6.81 23.35 8.62
C VAL A 63 7.68 22.11 8.54
N ARG A 64 8.51 21.90 9.57
CA ARG A 64 9.37 20.71 9.66
C ARG A 64 8.63 19.56 10.34
N HIS A 65 8.47 18.47 9.62
CA HIS A 65 7.83 17.26 10.09
C HIS A 65 8.87 16.28 10.62
N VAL A 66 8.67 15.77 11.81
CA VAL A 66 9.39 14.63 12.35
C VAL A 66 8.49 13.41 12.18
N ILE A 67 8.85 12.54 11.27
CA ILE A 67 8.10 11.31 10.98
C ILE A 67 8.61 10.19 11.86
N PHE A 68 7.75 9.67 12.71
CA PHE A 68 8.07 8.52 13.54
C PHE A 68 7.92 7.21 12.76
N PRO A 69 8.64 6.14 13.17
CA PRO A 69 8.51 4.83 12.54
C PRO A 69 7.06 4.40 12.44
N VAL A 70 6.70 3.81 11.31
CA VAL A 70 5.34 3.28 11.08
C VAL A 70 5.11 2.09 12.00
N ARG A 71 3.99 2.08 12.70
CA ARG A 71 3.58 0.97 13.56
C ARG A 71 2.57 0.09 12.85
N ILE A 72 2.89 -1.19 12.72
CA ILE A 72 1.96 -2.17 12.16
C ILE A 72 1.42 -3.05 13.29
N ARG A 73 0.10 -3.03 13.49
CA ARG A 73 -0.63 -3.85 14.47
C ARG A 73 -1.44 -4.98 13.84
N SER A 74 -1.25 -5.23 12.54
CA SER A 74 -2.00 -6.27 11.86
C SER A 74 -1.78 -7.64 12.49
N ALA A 75 -2.86 -8.28 12.89
CA ALA A 75 -2.84 -9.65 13.41
C ALA A 75 -2.29 -10.66 12.40
N TRP A 76 -2.43 -10.39 11.10
CA TRP A 76 -1.91 -11.23 10.03
C TRP A 76 -0.39 -11.19 9.97
N LEU A 77 0.23 -10.01 10.03
CA LEU A 77 1.69 -9.86 10.03
C LEU A 77 2.32 -10.34 11.34
N LEU A 78 1.63 -10.16 12.47
CA LEU A 78 2.10 -10.65 13.77
C LEU A 78 2.09 -12.18 13.84
N LYS A 79 1.13 -12.85 13.19
CA LYS A 79 1.06 -14.32 13.12
C LYS A 79 2.07 -14.93 12.16
N SER A 80 2.49 -14.22 11.12
CA SER A 80 3.36 -14.75 10.07
C SER A 80 4.80 -14.98 10.53
N GLN A 81 5.18 -14.54 11.75
CA GLN A 81 6.54 -14.61 12.32
C GLN A 81 7.65 -14.07 11.39
N ASN A 82 7.28 -13.38 10.33
CA ASN A 82 8.24 -12.86 9.35
C ASN A 82 8.65 -11.43 9.70
N VAL A 83 9.61 -11.32 10.59
CA VAL A 83 10.16 -10.04 11.06
C VAL A 83 10.73 -9.20 9.92
N GLU A 84 11.34 -9.84 8.92
CA GLU A 84 11.91 -9.13 7.76
C GLU A 84 10.82 -8.53 6.90
N GLN A 85 9.75 -9.26 6.66
CA GLN A 85 8.60 -8.77 5.91
C GLN A 85 7.93 -7.59 6.60
N LYS A 86 7.75 -7.66 7.92
CA LYS A 86 7.23 -6.54 8.73
C LYS A 86 8.11 -5.30 8.57
N LYS A 87 9.43 -5.42 8.75
CA LYS A 87 10.38 -4.30 8.59
C LYS A 87 10.36 -3.72 7.18
N PHE A 88 10.25 -4.57 6.17
CA PHE A 88 10.15 -4.11 4.78
C PHE A 88 8.91 -3.23 4.58
N PHE A 89 7.75 -3.65 5.07
CA PHE A 89 6.51 -2.87 4.95
C PHE A 89 6.56 -1.58 5.76
N GLU A 90 7.10 -1.60 6.98
CA GLU A 90 7.29 -0.41 7.81
C GLU A 90 8.18 0.63 7.09
N SER A 91 9.29 0.19 6.49
CA SER A 91 10.19 1.07 5.75
C SER A 91 9.53 1.65 4.51
N ARG A 92 8.81 0.83 3.76
CA ARG A 92 8.12 1.26 2.54
C ARG A 92 7.00 2.26 2.82
N SER A 93 6.18 2.01 3.84
CA SER A 93 5.13 2.94 4.25
C SER A 93 5.70 4.24 4.77
N TYR A 94 6.82 4.19 5.48
CA TYR A 94 7.55 5.37 5.91
C TYR A 94 8.00 6.22 4.71
N GLU A 95 8.65 5.62 3.71
CA GLU A 95 9.10 6.30 2.49
C GLU A 95 7.95 6.95 1.71
N LYS A 96 6.80 6.25 1.59
CA LYS A 96 5.61 6.81 0.94
C LYS A 96 5.04 7.99 1.70
N LEU A 97 5.04 7.94 3.03
CA LEU A 97 4.62 9.06 3.86
C LEU A 97 5.57 10.26 3.70
N GLU A 98 6.90 10.04 3.63
CA GLU A 98 7.85 11.09 3.31
C GLU A 98 7.52 11.77 1.99
N LEU A 99 7.30 10.97 0.94
CA LEU A 99 6.93 11.49 -0.38
C LEU A 99 5.61 12.27 -0.35
N ALA A 100 4.62 11.80 0.42
CA ALA A 100 3.35 12.50 0.58
C ALA A 100 3.53 13.87 1.26
N ILE A 101 4.34 13.95 2.33
CA ILE A 101 4.64 15.20 3.03
C ILE A 101 5.42 16.17 2.14
N LEU A 102 6.44 15.70 1.45
CA LEU A 102 7.18 16.53 0.48
C LEU A 102 6.28 16.99 -0.67
N GLY A 103 5.37 16.13 -1.10
CA GLY A 103 4.44 16.40 -2.19
C GLY A 103 3.48 17.56 -1.92
N TYR A 104 3.10 17.83 -0.68
CA TYR A 104 2.30 19.01 -0.33
C TYR A 104 3.13 20.22 0.16
N GLY A 105 4.44 20.18 0.04
CA GLY A 105 5.33 21.31 0.36
C GLY A 105 5.90 21.28 1.77
N GLY A 106 5.66 20.23 2.55
CA GLY A 106 6.24 20.02 3.87
C GLY A 106 7.76 19.80 3.81
N LYS A 107 8.46 20.09 4.89
CA LYS A 107 9.86 19.71 5.09
C LYS A 107 9.93 18.53 6.04
N ILE A 108 10.92 17.67 5.85
CA ILE A 108 11.13 16.49 6.68
C ILE A 108 12.44 16.64 7.43
N GLN A 109 12.42 16.27 8.71
CA GLN A 109 13.62 16.09 9.50
C GLN A 109 14.28 14.78 9.12
N GLU A 110 15.61 14.77 8.98
CA GLU A 110 16.34 13.58 8.55
C GLU A 110 16.12 12.39 9.50
N LYS A 111 15.66 11.28 8.94
CA LYS A 111 15.44 9.99 9.64
C LYS A 111 16.66 9.55 10.45
N TYR A 112 17.85 9.76 9.91
CA TYR A 112 19.12 9.43 10.57
C TYR A 112 19.28 10.12 11.93
N LYS A 113 18.85 11.37 12.09
CA LYS A 113 18.93 12.08 13.38
C LYS A 113 18.02 11.44 14.42
N LEU A 114 16.82 11.06 14.00
CA LEU A 114 15.87 10.34 14.86
C LEU A 114 16.45 8.99 15.30
N GLU A 115 16.93 8.19 14.35
CA GLU A 115 17.50 6.87 14.63
C GLU A 115 18.77 6.93 15.51
N LYS A 116 19.63 7.93 15.28
CA LYS A 116 20.86 8.09 16.07
C LYS A 116 20.57 8.43 17.52
N LEU A 117 19.61 9.30 17.77
CA LEU A 117 19.30 9.79 19.12
C LEU A 117 18.43 8.82 19.92
N TYR A 118 17.60 8.03 19.25
CA TYR A 118 16.54 7.26 19.90
C TYR A 118 16.48 5.78 19.49
N ARG A 119 17.59 5.23 18.99
CA ARG A 119 17.63 3.81 18.56
C ARG A 119 17.12 2.85 19.64
N SER A 120 17.55 3.01 20.90
CA SER A 120 17.12 2.17 22.02
C SER A 120 15.63 2.31 22.36
N GLU A 121 15.06 3.47 22.07
CA GLU A 121 13.65 3.78 22.31
C GLU A 121 12.75 3.36 21.14
N ILE A 122 13.30 3.39 19.91
CA ILE A 122 12.66 2.87 18.69
C ILE A 122 12.49 1.34 18.78
N GLU A 123 13.47 0.66 19.34
CA GLU A 123 13.44 -0.80 19.53
C GLU A 123 12.52 -1.23 20.68
N SER A 124 12.34 -0.39 21.70
CA SER A 124 11.35 -0.63 22.74
C SER A 124 10.00 -0.08 22.24
N GLU A 125 8.98 -0.89 22.10
CA GLU A 125 7.64 -0.50 21.64
C GLU A 125 7.01 0.72 22.36
N ASN A 126 7.74 1.33 23.30
CA ASN A 126 7.39 2.51 24.10
C ASN A 126 7.36 3.84 23.31
N LEU A 127 7.92 3.91 22.09
CA LEU A 127 7.94 5.13 21.27
C LEU A 127 6.56 5.60 20.75
N PHE A 128 5.55 4.76 20.89
CA PHE A 128 4.21 5.10 20.45
C PHE A 128 3.39 5.85 21.53
N ASN A 129 4.06 6.30 22.59
CA ASN A 129 3.50 7.33 23.46
C ASN A 129 3.62 8.67 22.73
N GLU A 130 2.49 9.24 22.30
CA GLU A 130 2.43 10.50 21.56
C GLU A 130 3.13 11.65 22.34
N GLU A 131 3.01 11.68 23.68
CA GLU A 131 3.66 12.68 24.53
C GLU A 131 5.19 12.62 24.42
N LYS A 132 5.75 11.42 24.50
CA LYS A 132 7.19 11.20 24.35
C LYS A 132 7.66 11.55 22.93
N GLY A 133 6.90 11.14 21.92
CA GLY A 133 7.19 11.50 20.53
C GLY A 133 7.20 13.01 20.29
N ILE A 134 6.27 13.76 20.89
CA ILE A 134 6.25 15.22 20.83
C ILE A 134 7.51 15.82 21.48
N GLN A 135 7.94 15.31 22.64
CA GLN A 135 9.19 15.76 23.31
C GLN A 135 10.41 15.50 22.42
N ILE A 136 10.49 14.34 21.79
CA ILE A 136 11.54 13.98 20.84
C ILE A 136 11.53 14.92 19.63
N ALA A 137 10.36 15.15 19.04
CA ALA A 137 10.22 16.07 17.91
C ALA A 137 10.69 17.48 18.26
N LYS A 138 10.41 17.94 19.47
CA LYS A 138 10.88 19.24 19.99
C LYS A 138 12.41 19.29 20.09
N GLN A 139 13.05 18.24 20.57
CA GLN A 139 14.52 18.15 20.66
C GLN A 139 15.19 18.10 19.28
N LEU A 140 14.46 17.68 18.25
CA LEU A 140 14.90 17.67 16.86
C LEU A 140 14.55 18.96 16.10
N ASP A 141 14.10 20.01 16.79
CA ASP A 141 13.60 21.26 16.19
C ASP A 141 12.47 21.03 15.17
N GLY A 142 11.64 20.02 15.38
CA GLY A 142 10.46 19.75 14.57
C GLY A 142 9.29 20.63 14.97
N ASP A 143 8.51 21.05 14.00
CA ASP A 143 7.28 21.83 14.22
C ASP A 143 6.06 20.90 14.37
N VAL A 144 6.10 19.74 13.69
CA VAL A 144 5.02 18.75 13.67
C VAL A 144 5.58 17.34 13.86
N ALA A 145 4.99 16.59 14.78
CA ALA A 145 5.25 15.16 14.99
C ALA A 145 4.22 14.33 14.22
N VAL A 146 4.67 13.38 13.38
CA VAL A 146 3.78 12.56 12.55
C VAL A 146 3.86 11.11 13.00
N PHE A 147 2.71 10.56 13.40
CA PHE A 147 2.55 9.18 13.85
C PHE A 147 1.68 8.42 12.88
N THR A 148 2.13 7.24 12.46
CA THR A 148 1.39 6.36 11.53
C THR A 148 1.18 5.00 12.15
N GLU A 149 -0.06 4.56 12.12
CA GLU A 149 -0.47 3.23 12.56
C GLU A 149 -1.22 2.52 11.44
N ILE A 150 -0.79 1.30 11.12
CA ILE A 150 -1.46 0.39 10.20
C ILE A 150 -2.10 -0.69 11.07
N THR A 151 -3.45 -0.66 11.16
CA THR A 151 -4.22 -1.55 12.02
C THR A 151 -4.62 -2.83 11.32
N ASP A 152 -4.80 -2.79 10.01
CA ASP A 152 -5.02 -3.97 9.20
C ASP A 152 -4.12 -3.94 7.96
N TYR A 153 -3.47 -5.06 7.69
CA TYR A 153 -2.58 -5.24 6.56
C TYR A 153 -2.51 -6.71 6.21
N GLY A 154 -3.06 -7.10 5.09
CA GLY A 154 -3.01 -8.50 4.70
C GLY A 154 -4.17 -8.92 3.80
N ILE A 155 -4.44 -10.21 3.81
CA ILE A 155 -5.49 -10.83 3.02
C ILE A 155 -6.59 -11.31 3.97
N ALA A 156 -7.78 -10.76 3.81
CA ALA A 156 -8.96 -11.15 4.56
C ALA A 156 -10.08 -11.58 3.60
N SER A 157 -10.56 -12.82 3.77
CA SER A 157 -11.67 -13.38 2.97
C SER A 157 -11.44 -13.28 1.45
N GLY A 158 -10.20 -13.51 0.99
CA GLY A 158 -9.83 -13.44 -0.42
C GLY A 158 -9.64 -12.03 -0.98
N ASN A 159 -9.65 -11.00 -0.12
CA ASN A 159 -9.39 -9.62 -0.50
C ASN A 159 -8.13 -9.11 0.20
N SER A 160 -7.35 -8.30 -0.49
CA SER A 160 -6.29 -7.51 0.14
C SER A 160 -6.91 -6.34 0.89
N VAL A 161 -6.54 -6.15 2.15
CA VAL A 161 -7.04 -5.06 3.00
C VAL A 161 -5.88 -4.27 3.58
N LEU A 162 -6.09 -2.96 3.70
CA LEU A 162 -5.12 -2.04 4.29
C LEU A 162 -5.87 -0.92 5.03
N GLU A 163 -5.65 -0.82 6.34
CA GLU A 163 -6.18 0.28 7.15
C GLU A 163 -5.04 1.10 7.74
N VAL A 164 -5.07 2.41 7.48
CA VAL A 164 -4.02 3.35 7.89
C VAL A 164 -4.63 4.52 8.64
N THR A 165 -4.09 4.82 9.80
CA THR A 165 -4.35 6.05 10.55
C THR A 165 -3.07 6.84 10.68
N ILE A 166 -3.12 8.12 10.29
CA ILE A 166 -2.00 9.05 10.39
C ILE A 166 -2.44 10.24 11.21
N LYS A 167 -1.64 10.64 12.21
CA LYS A 167 -1.85 11.83 13.01
C LYS A 167 -0.64 12.75 12.92
N ALA A 168 -0.85 14.00 12.65
CA ALA A 168 0.15 15.04 12.70
C ALA A 168 -0.20 16.01 13.85
N ILE A 169 0.72 16.18 14.78
CA ILE A 169 0.54 16.92 16.01
C ILE A 169 1.52 18.08 16.06
N GLU A 170 1.04 19.30 16.26
CA GLU A 170 1.85 20.49 16.47
C GLU A 170 2.65 20.36 17.77
N VAL A 171 3.98 20.45 17.68
CA VAL A 171 4.88 20.14 18.81
C VAL A 171 4.70 21.09 19.99
N ASP A 172 4.50 22.37 19.72
CA ASP A 172 4.41 23.39 20.78
C ASP A 172 3.08 23.35 21.53
N LYS A 173 1.99 23.01 20.86
CA LYS A 173 0.64 23.02 21.46
C LYS A 173 0.12 21.64 21.84
N GLY A 174 0.71 20.56 21.28
CA GLY A 174 0.19 19.20 21.45
C GLY A 174 -1.15 18.96 20.74
N GLU A 175 -1.53 19.80 19.79
CA GLU A 175 -2.82 19.74 19.09
C GLU A 175 -2.69 19.07 17.73
N ILE A 176 -3.69 18.28 17.33
CA ILE A 176 -3.74 17.67 16.00
C ILE A 176 -3.91 18.77 14.96
N VAL A 177 -2.94 18.89 14.06
CA VAL A 177 -2.99 19.83 12.93
C VAL A 177 -3.62 19.18 11.69
N TRP A 178 -3.39 17.91 11.48
CA TRP A 178 -4.16 17.11 10.53
C TRP A 178 -4.20 15.64 10.95
N LYS A 179 -5.24 14.96 10.51
CA LYS A 179 -5.45 13.52 10.74
C LYS A 179 -6.02 12.90 9.49
N ALA A 180 -5.47 11.75 9.08
CA ALA A 180 -5.98 10.95 7.98
C ALA A 180 -6.37 9.55 8.47
N ILE A 181 -7.48 9.04 7.97
CA ILE A 181 -7.94 7.67 8.21
C ILE A 181 -8.33 7.10 6.87
N TYR A 182 -7.72 5.99 6.50
CA TYR A 182 -7.97 5.29 5.25
C TYR A 182 -8.25 3.82 5.47
N SER A 183 -9.19 3.29 4.70
CA SER A 183 -9.43 1.86 4.55
C SER A 183 -9.43 1.54 3.07
N GLY A 184 -8.52 0.68 2.65
CA GLY A 184 -8.37 0.21 1.27
C GLY A 184 -8.72 -1.25 1.14
N LYS A 185 -9.39 -1.61 0.04
CA LYS A 185 -9.72 -2.98 -0.34
C LYS A 185 -9.36 -3.20 -1.80
N ALA A 186 -8.71 -4.32 -2.11
CA ALA A 186 -8.56 -4.83 -3.46
C ALA A 186 -9.29 -6.15 -3.60
N LEU A 187 -10.15 -6.23 -4.62
CA LEU A 187 -10.89 -7.44 -5.00
C LEU A 187 -10.09 -8.14 -6.08
N GLY A 188 -9.65 -9.37 -5.85
CA GLY A 188 -8.93 -10.14 -6.86
C GLY A 188 -7.72 -10.88 -6.34
N LEU A 189 -6.76 -11.13 -7.20
CA LEU A 189 -5.62 -12.01 -6.98
C LEU A 189 -4.83 -11.68 -5.71
N GLN A 190 -4.61 -12.68 -4.89
CA GLN A 190 -4.07 -12.67 -3.53
C GLN A 190 -2.57 -12.39 -3.49
N ASP A 191 -2.09 -11.26 -4.02
CA ASP A 191 -0.67 -10.97 -4.09
C ASP A 191 -0.25 -9.76 -3.26
N ASN A 192 0.99 -9.79 -2.77
CA ASN A 192 1.67 -8.64 -2.16
C ASN A 192 1.68 -7.39 -3.08
N ILE A 193 1.48 -7.58 -4.38
CA ILE A 193 1.37 -6.54 -5.40
C ILE A 193 0.14 -5.67 -5.12
N ASP A 194 -1.01 -6.28 -4.81
CA ASP A 194 -2.26 -5.55 -4.54
C ASP A 194 -2.14 -4.66 -3.31
N LEU A 195 -1.48 -5.13 -2.26
CA LEU A 195 -1.23 -4.33 -1.06
C LEU A 195 -0.30 -3.16 -1.34
N SER A 196 0.69 -3.34 -2.23
CA SER A 196 1.60 -2.27 -2.63
C SER A 196 0.89 -1.18 -3.44
N ILE A 197 -0.06 -1.56 -4.29
CA ILE A 197 -0.86 -0.62 -5.07
C ILE A 197 -1.82 0.12 -4.15
N LEU A 198 -2.56 -0.58 -3.28
CA LEU A 198 -3.44 0.05 -2.28
C LEU A 198 -2.71 1.07 -1.41
N GLU A 199 -1.52 0.71 -0.97
CA GLU A 199 -0.68 1.61 -0.17
C GLU A 199 -0.28 2.85 -0.98
N SER A 200 0.11 2.71 -2.25
CA SER A 200 0.46 3.83 -3.13
C SER A 200 -0.73 4.77 -3.31
N GLU A 201 -1.87 4.24 -3.68
CA GLU A 201 -3.10 4.98 -3.90
C GLU A 201 -3.55 5.76 -2.63
N ILE A 202 -3.42 5.14 -1.43
CA ILE A 202 -3.73 5.80 -0.16
C ILE A 202 -2.83 7.03 0.05
N PHE A 203 -1.52 6.89 -0.16
CA PHE A 203 -0.59 8.01 0.06
C PHE A 203 -0.68 9.08 -1.03
N GLU A 204 -0.99 8.72 -2.27
CA GLU A 204 -1.30 9.68 -3.34
C GLU A 204 -2.56 10.50 -3.00
N HIS A 205 -3.63 9.81 -2.59
CA HIS A 205 -4.86 10.47 -2.17
C HIS A 205 -4.66 11.38 -0.93
N LEU A 206 -3.81 10.95 0.02
CA LEU A 206 -3.42 11.78 1.15
C LEU A 206 -2.76 13.09 0.67
N THR A 207 -1.80 12.98 -0.26
CA THR A 207 -1.09 14.12 -0.83
C THR A 207 -2.06 15.12 -1.48
N GLU A 208 -2.96 14.64 -2.31
CA GLU A 208 -3.97 15.46 -2.99
C GLU A 208 -4.90 16.16 -2.00
N LYS A 209 -5.40 15.42 -0.99
CA LYS A 209 -6.29 15.99 0.02
C LYS A 209 -5.62 17.04 0.90
N LEU A 210 -4.34 16.85 1.22
CA LEU A 210 -3.57 17.84 1.97
C LEU A 210 -3.34 19.10 1.12
N LYS A 211 -3.00 18.98 -0.16
CA LYS A 211 -2.87 20.11 -1.10
C LYS A 211 -4.18 20.91 -1.18
N ASN A 212 -5.28 20.23 -1.49
CA ASN A 212 -6.58 20.90 -1.73
C ASN A 212 -7.21 21.56 -0.49
N LYS A 213 -6.73 21.24 0.70
CA LYS A 213 -7.24 21.87 1.94
C LYS A 213 -6.37 23.02 2.43
N THR A 214 -5.27 23.29 1.75
CA THR A 214 -4.35 24.37 2.04
C THR A 214 -4.53 25.57 1.10
N GLU A 215 -5.27 25.41 0.01
CA GLU A 215 -5.81 26.47 -0.84
C GLU A 215 -7.12 27.02 -0.24
#